data_d4c6c9a300b395c863d0c4d638facddb
#
_entry.id   d4c6c9a300b395c863d0c4d638facddb
#
_cell.length_a   1.000
_cell.length_b   1.000
_cell.length_c   1.000
_cell.angle_alpha   90.00
_cell.angle_beta   90.00
_cell.angle_gamma   90.00
#
_symmetry.space_group_name_H-M   'P 1'
#
loop_
_entity.id
_entity.type
_entity.pdbx_description
1 polymer ?
#
loop_
_entity_poly.entity_id
_entity_poly.type
_entity_poly.pdbx_seq_one_letter_code
_entity_poly.pdbx_strand_id
1 'polypeptide(L)'
;MKNHIQEQLKQMPKIELITFDLDDTFWDIKTVIIAAEKNYRQWLESKVSQPIKWGTFEEFMRIRQTLIKENSALEYDLGLLRKETIRHHLNPHIANQNELNLLVNEAYEFFLGERHKVVFYEEVVEVLEDLSSQFMLGVLTNGNADVNKLGIGNLFNFSIASTDVMSNKPDPAHFIRAKEISGIGFQSTLHIGDDAVNDIKGARDLGINTMWFNSQNLPWDIDDNPPIEFNHWSEFKNLLSLHHGQ
;
A
#
# COMPACT_ATOMS: atom_id res chain seq x y z
N MET A 1 4.00 23.55 18.71
CA MET A 1 4.13 22.39 17.81
C MET A 1 5.46 21.68 18.00
N LYS A 2 6.63 22.27 17.69
CA LYS A 2 7.95 21.58 17.82
C LYS A 2 8.24 20.99 19.22
N ASN A 3 7.89 21.67 20.31
CA ASN A 3 8.12 21.14 21.68
C ASN A 3 7.27 19.90 21.98
N HIS A 4 6.04 19.83 21.48
CA HIS A 4 5.15 18.69 21.70
C HIS A 4 5.63 17.43 20.95
N ILE A 5 6.08 17.60 19.70
CA ILE A 5 6.67 16.50 18.91
C ILE A 5 7.93 15.96 19.60
N GLN A 6 8.79 16.85 20.11
CA GLN A 6 9.99 16.45 20.86
C GLN A 6 9.67 15.67 22.15
N GLU A 7 8.60 16.02 22.84
CA GLU A 7 8.15 15.29 24.04
C GLU A 7 7.59 13.91 23.67
N GLN A 8 6.82 13.80 22.61
CA GLN A 8 6.32 12.51 22.11
C GLN A 8 7.45 11.59 21.67
N LEU A 9 8.44 12.11 20.90
CA LEU A 9 9.62 11.34 20.48
C LEU A 9 10.45 10.85 21.68
N LYS A 10 10.61 11.66 22.72
CA LYS A 10 11.35 11.27 23.95
C LYS A 10 10.66 10.17 24.75
N GLN A 11 9.35 10.02 24.61
CA GLN A 11 8.56 8.99 25.30
C GLN A 11 8.47 7.69 24.51
N MET A 12 8.88 7.68 23.24
CA MET A 12 8.91 6.47 22.45
C MET A 12 9.97 5.50 23.01
N PRO A 13 9.63 4.21 23.18
CA PRO A 13 10.60 3.16 23.50
C PRO A 13 11.67 3.05 22.41
N LYS A 14 12.71 2.29 22.68
CA LYS A 14 13.71 1.96 21.66
C LYS A 14 13.04 1.23 20.50
N ILE A 15 13.08 1.81 19.30
CA ILE A 15 12.60 1.22 18.07
C ILE A 15 13.64 0.24 17.52
N GLU A 16 13.18 -0.93 17.10
CA GLU A 16 13.99 -2.00 16.51
C GLU A 16 13.44 -2.45 15.14
N LEU A 17 12.13 -2.28 14.92
CA LEU A 17 11.44 -2.56 13.68
C LEU A 17 10.72 -1.32 13.18
N ILE A 18 10.91 -0.98 11.91
CA ILE A 18 10.09 0.04 11.22
C ILE A 18 9.32 -0.65 10.11
N THR A 19 7.99 -0.48 10.12
CA THR A 19 7.12 -0.99 9.06
C THR A 19 6.49 0.16 8.29
N PHE A 20 6.27 -0.05 7.00
CA PHE A 20 5.77 0.96 6.08
C PHE A 20 4.57 0.44 5.31
N ASP A 21 3.57 1.31 5.07
CA ASP A 21 2.70 1.20 3.92
C ASP A 21 3.47 1.61 2.64
N LEU A 22 2.89 1.40 1.47
CA LEU A 22 3.51 1.69 0.18
C LEU A 22 2.79 2.79 -0.59
N ASP A 23 1.54 2.52 -1.01
CA ASP A 23 0.75 3.41 -1.87
C ASP A 23 0.41 4.71 -1.12
N ASP A 24 0.57 5.86 -1.75
CA ASP A 24 0.46 7.21 -1.15
C ASP A 24 1.45 7.50 0.00
N THR A 25 2.21 6.49 0.45
CA THR A 25 3.32 6.65 1.41
C THR A 25 4.66 6.87 0.71
N PHE A 26 4.98 6.09 -0.33
CA PHE A 26 6.25 6.21 -1.07
C PHE A 26 6.10 6.87 -2.45
N TRP A 27 4.92 6.90 -3.02
CA TRP A 27 4.56 7.51 -4.32
C TRP A 27 3.07 7.85 -4.36
N ASP A 28 2.68 8.75 -5.26
CA ASP A 28 1.27 9.05 -5.55
C ASP A 28 0.64 7.91 -6.36
N ILE A 29 -0.13 7.04 -5.68
CA ILE A 29 -0.80 5.91 -6.31
C ILE A 29 -1.86 6.34 -7.33
N LYS A 30 -2.51 7.47 -7.12
CA LYS A 30 -3.54 7.97 -8.04
C LYS A 30 -2.98 8.22 -9.43
N THR A 31 -1.84 8.90 -9.52
CA THR A 31 -1.14 9.15 -10.78
C THR A 31 -0.73 7.84 -11.46
N VAL A 32 -0.19 6.88 -10.71
CA VAL A 32 0.22 5.57 -11.21
C VAL A 32 -0.98 4.80 -11.76
N ILE A 33 -2.08 4.70 -11.02
CA ILE A 33 -3.26 3.94 -11.43
C ILE A 33 -3.95 4.56 -12.63
N ILE A 34 -4.02 5.89 -12.73
CA ILE A 34 -4.59 6.57 -13.90
C ILE A 34 -3.78 6.23 -15.17
N ALA A 35 -2.46 6.28 -15.10
CA ALA A 35 -1.59 5.94 -16.22
C ALA A 35 -1.68 4.45 -16.58
N ALA A 36 -1.63 3.57 -15.59
CA ALA A 36 -1.74 2.12 -15.79
C ALA A 36 -3.09 1.73 -16.42
N GLU A 37 -4.20 2.32 -15.93
CA GLU A 37 -5.54 2.06 -16.45
C GLU A 37 -5.68 2.51 -17.91
N LYS A 38 -5.16 3.69 -18.24
CA LYS A 38 -5.16 4.20 -19.61
C LYS A 38 -4.39 3.27 -20.57
N ASN A 39 -3.17 2.90 -20.21
CA ASN A 39 -2.31 2.07 -21.05
C ASN A 39 -2.85 0.65 -21.17
N TYR A 40 -3.35 0.07 -20.08
CA TYR A 40 -3.99 -1.23 -20.04
C TYR A 40 -5.23 -1.29 -20.93
N ARG A 41 -6.15 -0.32 -20.85
CA ARG A 41 -7.36 -0.29 -21.70
C ARG A 41 -7.00 -0.20 -23.17
N GLN A 42 -6.07 0.67 -23.53
CA GLN A 42 -5.60 0.81 -24.91
C GLN A 42 -4.98 -0.50 -25.42
N TRP A 43 -4.17 -1.15 -24.60
CA TRP A 43 -3.55 -2.43 -24.94
C TRP A 43 -4.62 -3.51 -25.11
N LEU A 44 -5.60 -3.62 -24.21
CA LEU A 44 -6.64 -4.64 -24.25
C LEU A 44 -7.58 -4.45 -25.46
N GLU A 45 -7.93 -3.20 -25.82
CA GLU A 45 -8.71 -2.90 -27.02
C GLU A 45 -8.00 -3.33 -28.29
N SER A 46 -6.67 -3.35 -28.34
CA SER A 46 -5.91 -3.87 -29.48
C SER A 46 -6.00 -5.39 -29.64
N LYS A 47 -6.49 -6.12 -28.63
CA LYS A 47 -6.58 -7.59 -28.60
C LYS A 47 -7.96 -8.13 -28.96
N VAL A 48 -8.97 -7.27 -29.07
CA VAL A 48 -10.34 -7.65 -29.39
C VAL A 48 -10.79 -6.99 -30.71
N SER A 49 -11.71 -7.65 -31.41
CA SER A 49 -12.19 -7.16 -32.70
C SER A 49 -13.28 -6.07 -32.62
N GLN A 50 -13.89 -5.92 -31.45
CA GLN A 50 -14.97 -4.95 -31.20
C GLN A 50 -14.62 -4.08 -29.99
N PRO A 51 -15.04 -2.79 -29.98
CA PRO A 51 -14.77 -1.90 -28.85
C PRO A 51 -15.33 -2.43 -27.52
N ILE A 52 -14.53 -2.36 -26.46
CA ILE A 52 -14.96 -2.72 -25.11
C ILE A 52 -15.79 -1.58 -24.52
N LYS A 53 -16.94 -1.92 -23.94
CA LYS A 53 -17.76 -0.97 -23.19
C LYS A 53 -17.25 -0.86 -21.75
N TRP A 54 -16.41 0.14 -21.51
CA TRP A 54 -15.80 0.36 -20.18
C TRP A 54 -16.78 0.92 -19.14
N GLY A 55 -17.82 1.64 -19.60
CA GLY A 55 -18.78 2.30 -18.72
C GLY A 55 -18.21 3.53 -18.01
N THR A 56 -18.98 4.08 -17.07
CA THR A 56 -18.56 5.16 -16.18
C THR A 56 -17.77 4.63 -14.97
N PHE A 57 -17.16 5.54 -14.21
CA PHE A 57 -16.49 5.18 -12.96
C PHE A 57 -17.45 4.55 -11.95
N GLU A 58 -18.69 5.06 -11.86
CA GLU A 58 -19.73 4.52 -10.99
C GLU A 58 -20.13 3.10 -11.38
N GLU A 59 -20.22 2.83 -12.69
CA GLU A 59 -20.51 1.48 -13.21
C GLU A 59 -19.36 0.52 -12.90
N PHE A 60 -18.13 0.96 -13.11
CA PHE A 60 -16.93 0.19 -12.76
C PHE A 60 -16.92 -0.16 -11.25
N MET A 61 -17.18 0.80 -10.39
CA MET A 61 -17.24 0.56 -8.94
C MET A 61 -18.38 -0.39 -8.56
N ARG A 62 -19.55 -0.30 -9.23
CA ARG A 62 -20.67 -1.21 -9.00
C ARG A 62 -20.35 -2.65 -9.40
N ILE A 63 -19.66 -2.84 -10.52
CA ILE A 63 -19.19 -4.17 -10.97
C ILE A 63 -18.31 -4.77 -9.87
N ARG A 64 -17.30 -4.03 -9.39
CA ARG A 64 -16.39 -4.51 -8.33
C ARG A 64 -17.12 -4.85 -7.04
N GLN A 65 -18.06 -4.00 -6.60
CA GLN A 65 -18.87 -4.27 -5.41
C GLN A 65 -19.73 -5.53 -5.56
N THR A 66 -20.28 -5.77 -6.75
CA THR A 66 -21.04 -6.98 -7.03
C THR A 66 -20.15 -8.22 -6.95
N LEU A 67 -18.97 -8.18 -7.58
CA LEU A 67 -18.00 -9.27 -7.52
C LEU A 67 -17.56 -9.58 -6.09
N ILE A 68 -17.29 -8.55 -5.28
CA ILE A 68 -16.92 -8.73 -3.85
C ILE A 68 -18.07 -9.36 -3.06
N LYS A 69 -19.33 -8.99 -3.32
CA LYS A 69 -20.48 -9.61 -2.66
C LYS A 69 -20.64 -11.09 -3.01
N GLU A 70 -20.29 -11.47 -4.23
CA GLU A 70 -20.33 -12.87 -4.69
C GLU A 70 -19.14 -13.69 -4.17
N ASN A 71 -18.00 -13.05 -3.97
CA ASN A 71 -16.78 -13.67 -3.44
C ASN A 71 -16.04 -12.69 -2.52
N SER A 72 -16.19 -12.86 -1.22
CA SER A 72 -15.59 -11.97 -0.20
C SER A 72 -14.05 -11.97 -0.20
N ALA A 73 -13.39 -12.99 -0.74
CA ALA A 73 -11.94 -13.00 -0.91
C ALA A 73 -11.43 -11.86 -1.80
N LEU A 74 -12.28 -11.36 -2.71
CA LEU A 74 -11.96 -10.24 -3.58
C LEU A 74 -11.80 -8.90 -2.84
N GLU A 75 -12.20 -8.82 -1.58
CA GLU A 75 -12.02 -7.64 -0.76
C GLU A 75 -10.55 -7.39 -0.42
N TYR A 76 -9.80 -8.46 -0.13
CA TYR A 76 -8.38 -8.39 0.20
C TYR A 76 -7.45 -8.84 -0.94
N ASP A 77 -7.95 -9.51 -1.99
CA ASP A 77 -7.19 -9.88 -3.18
C ASP A 77 -7.51 -8.93 -4.35
N LEU A 78 -6.84 -7.77 -4.36
CA LEU A 78 -7.00 -6.78 -5.43
C LEU A 78 -6.54 -7.31 -6.80
N GLY A 79 -5.61 -8.28 -6.82
CA GLY A 79 -5.17 -8.94 -8.04
C GLY A 79 -6.28 -9.78 -8.67
N LEU A 80 -6.89 -10.64 -7.86
CA LEU A 80 -8.03 -11.46 -8.29
C LEU A 80 -9.25 -10.58 -8.64
N LEU A 81 -9.57 -9.57 -7.84
CA LEU A 81 -10.62 -8.61 -8.15
C LEU A 81 -10.40 -7.91 -9.50
N ARG A 82 -9.15 -7.57 -9.82
CA ARG A 82 -8.79 -7.00 -11.13
C ARG A 82 -9.06 -8.02 -12.25
N LYS A 83 -8.61 -9.26 -12.09
CA LYS A 83 -8.83 -10.33 -13.08
C LYS A 83 -10.32 -10.57 -13.34
N GLU A 84 -11.13 -10.63 -12.29
CA GLU A 84 -12.58 -10.81 -12.45
C GLU A 84 -13.26 -9.59 -13.09
N THR A 85 -12.79 -8.38 -12.79
CA THR A 85 -13.26 -7.17 -13.47
C THR A 85 -12.89 -7.17 -14.96
N ILE A 86 -11.68 -7.60 -15.32
CA ILE A 86 -11.26 -7.79 -16.71
C ILE A 86 -12.13 -8.83 -17.40
N ARG A 87 -12.36 -9.97 -16.76
CA ARG A 87 -13.22 -11.04 -17.25
C ARG A 87 -14.63 -10.55 -17.55
N HIS A 88 -15.20 -9.75 -16.65
CA HIS A 88 -16.52 -9.16 -16.83
C HIS A 88 -16.61 -8.35 -18.15
N HIS A 89 -15.61 -7.53 -18.44
CA HIS A 89 -15.56 -6.72 -19.66
C HIS A 89 -15.27 -7.55 -20.93
N LEU A 90 -14.52 -8.65 -20.82
CA LEU A 90 -14.15 -9.49 -21.97
C LEU A 90 -15.18 -10.56 -22.33
N ASN A 91 -16.02 -11.02 -21.39
CA ASN A 91 -17.03 -12.05 -21.62
C ASN A 91 -17.92 -11.81 -22.85
N PRO A 92 -18.36 -10.58 -23.17
CA PRO A 92 -19.17 -10.32 -24.38
C PRO A 92 -18.38 -10.47 -25.69
N HIS A 93 -17.06 -10.51 -25.65
CA HIS A 93 -16.17 -10.47 -26.81
C HIS A 93 -15.55 -11.82 -27.14
N ILE A 94 -15.44 -12.73 -26.16
CA ILE A 94 -14.69 -13.99 -26.28
C ILE A 94 -15.54 -15.14 -25.75
N ALA A 95 -16.01 -16.00 -26.68
CA ALA A 95 -16.86 -17.15 -26.33
C ALA A 95 -16.04 -18.35 -25.79
N ASN A 96 -14.79 -18.51 -26.22
CA ASN A 96 -13.94 -19.61 -25.79
C ASN A 96 -13.34 -19.31 -24.41
N GLN A 97 -13.69 -20.11 -23.41
CA GLN A 97 -13.24 -19.92 -22.03
C GLN A 97 -11.72 -20.03 -21.82
N ASN A 98 -11.04 -20.88 -22.59
CA ASN A 98 -9.57 -20.98 -22.49
C ASN A 98 -8.90 -19.72 -23.05
N GLU A 99 -9.39 -19.21 -24.18
CA GLU A 99 -8.91 -17.96 -24.76
C GLU A 99 -9.18 -16.78 -23.84
N LEU A 100 -10.39 -16.71 -23.26
CA LEU A 100 -10.74 -15.70 -22.27
C LEU A 100 -9.80 -15.73 -21.06
N ASN A 101 -9.54 -16.91 -20.50
CA ASN A 101 -8.64 -17.07 -19.35
C ASN A 101 -7.21 -16.64 -19.68
N LEU A 102 -6.70 -16.96 -20.85
CA LEU A 102 -5.38 -16.54 -21.30
C LEU A 102 -5.32 -15.01 -21.40
N LEU A 103 -6.27 -14.38 -22.08
CA LEU A 103 -6.27 -12.94 -22.27
C LEU A 103 -6.48 -12.17 -20.96
N VAL A 104 -7.31 -12.69 -20.03
CA VAL A 104 -7.46 -12.11 -18.68
C VAL A 104 -6.12 -12.09 -17.93
N ASN A 105 -5.35 -13.18 -17.98
CA ASN A 105 -4.06 -13.23 -17.32
C ASN A 105 -3.04 -12.30 -18.00
N GLU A 106 -2.96 -12.28 -19.32
CA GLU A 106 -2.07 -11.37 -20.07
C GLU A 106 -2.42 -9.91 -19.76
N ALA A 107 -3.70 -9.56 -19.73
CA ALA A 107 -4.17 -8.22 -19.42
C ALA A 107 -3.83 -7.79 -17.98
N TYR A 108 -3.96 -8.71 -17.04
CA TYR A 108 -3.57 -8.49 -15.66
C TYR A 108 -2.05 -8.26 -15.52
N GLU A 109 -1.23 -9.10 -16.14
CA GLU A 109 0.23 -8.93 -16.12
C GLU A 109 0.67 -7.63 -16.78
N PHE A 110 0.02 -7.23 -17.88
CA PHE A 110 0.28 -5.94 -18.51
C PHE A 110 -0.06 -4.79 -17.54
N PHE A 111 -1.26 -4.81 -16.95
CA PHE A 111 -1.65 -3.82 -15.96
C PHE A 111 -0.68 -3.77 -14.77
N LEU A 112 -0.28 -4.93 -14.25
CA LEU A 112 0.63 -5.02 -13.13
C LEU A 112 2.03 -4.45 -13.47
N GLY A 113 2.51 -4.66 -14.70
CA GLY A 113 3.72 -4.02 -15.20
C GLY A 113 3.62 -2.50 -15.24
N GLU A 114 2.48 -1.96 -15.69
CA GLU A 114 2.23 -0.52 -15.69
C GLU A 114 2.09 0.05 -14.26
N ARG A 115 1.45 -0.68 -13.36
CA ARG A 115 1.26 -0.32 -11.95
C ARG A 115 2.59 -0.21 -11.18
N HIS A 116 3.63 -0.93 -11.62
CA HIS A 116 4.96 -0.83 -11.01
C HIS A 116 5.86 0.29 -11.59
N LYS A 117 5.36 1.08 -12.55
CA LYS A 117 6.06 2.28 -13.05
C LYS A 117 5.80 3.46 -12.12
N VAL A 118 6.32 3.39 -10.91
CA VAL A 118 6.17 4.44 -9.89
C VAL A 118 7.25 5.50 -10.02
N VAL A 119 6.92 6.69 -9.53
CA VAL A 119 7.90 7.75 -9.24
C VAL A 119 7.87 7.95 -7.74
N PHE A 120 8.95 7.55 -7.05
CA PHE A 120 9.05 7.74 -5.61
C PHE A 120 8.98 9.23 -5.25
N TYR A 121 8.42 9.54 -4.09
CA TYR A 121 8.58 10.87 -3.52
C TYR A 121 10.06 11.15 -3.26
N GLU A 122 10.41 12.43 -3.27
CA GLU A 122 11.79 12.88 -3.05
C GLU A 122 12.36 12.32 -1.76
N GLU A 123 13.59 11.85 -1.78
CA GLU A 123 14.37 11.29 -0.67
C GLU A 123 13.85 9.94 -0.08
N VAL A 124 12.79 9.33 -0.57
CA VAL A 124 12.29 8.03 -0.07
C VAL A 124 13.39 6.98 -0.08
N VAL A 125 14.04 6.78 -1.23
CA VAL A 125 15.02 5.70 -1.39
C VAL A 125 16.23 5.91 -0.50
N GLU A 126 16.76 7.14 -0.45
CA GLU A 126 17.91 7.51 0.39
C GLU A 126 17.58 7.33 1.89
N VAL A 127 16.35 7.66 2.30
CA VAL A 127 15.91 7.43 3.67
C VAL A 127 15.84 5.94 3.99
N LEU A 128 15.27 5.14 3.10
CA LEU A 128 15.17 3.69 3.30
C LEU A 128 16.56 3.03 3.34
N GLU A 129 17.51 3.44 2.50
CA GLU A 129 18.89 2.96 2.54
C GLU A 129 19.56 3.24 3.90
N ASP A 130 19.44 4.46 4.40
CA ASP A 130 19.98 4.83 5.72
C ASP A 130 19.33 4.00 6.85
N LEU A 131 18.00 3.84 6.81
CA LEU A 131 17.27 3.09 7.84
C LEU A 131 17.59 1.60 7.83
N SER A 132 17.72 0.99 6.64
CA SER A 132 18.00 -0.45 6.50
C SER A 132 19.32 -0.88 7.13
N SER A 133 20.25 0.06 7.31
CA SER A 133 21.53 -0.18 8.01
C SER A 133 21.41 -0.19 9.54
N GLN A 134 20.30 0.30 10.10
CA GLN A 134 20.14 0.56 11.54
C GLN A 134 18.96 -0.22 12.14
N PHE A 135 17.94 -0.52 11.34
CA PHE A 135 16.68 -1.13 11.78
C PHE A 135 16.32 -2.33 10.91
N MET A 136 15.54 -3.22 11.46
CA MET A 136 14.79 -4.16 10.64
C MET A 136 13.67 -3.38 9.93
N LEU A 137 13.55 -3.54 8.62
CA LEU A 137 12.49 -2.89 7.83
C LEU A 137 11.48 -3.92 7.32
N GLY A 138 10.20 -3.58 7.34
CA GLY A 138 9.11 -4.39 6.80
C GLY A 138 8.10 -3.56 6.02
N VAL A 139 7.40 -4.20 5.11
CA VAL A 139 6.27 -3.61 4.37
C VAL A 139 4.98 -4.27 4.81
N LEU A 140 3.93 -3.45 5.04
CA LEU A 140 2.57 -3.87 5.34
C LEU A 140 1.60 -3.13 4.41
N THR A 141 1.12 -3.77 3.36
CA THR A 141 0.32 -3.09 2.33
C THR A 141 -1.04 -3.76 2.10
N ASN A 142 -2.08 -2.93 1.95
CA ASN A 142 -3.39 -3.37 1.42
C ASN A 142 -3.38 -3.49 -0.11
N GLY A 143 -2.33 -3.01 -0.75
CA GLY A 143 -2.13 -3.04 -2.19
C GLY A 143 -1.51 -4.34 -2.70
N ASN A 144 -1.16 -4.32 -3.98
CA ASN A 144 -0.49 -5.41 -4.67
C ASN A 144 0.85 -4.99 -5.31
N ALA A 145 1.48 -3.94 -4.75
CA ALA A 145 2.84 -3.56 -5.15
C ALA A 145 3.85 -4.60 -4.65
N ASP A 146 4.79 -4.94 -5.52
CA ASP A 146 5.91 -5.83 -5.21
C ASP A 146 7.20 -5.00 -5.14
N VAL A 147 7.75 -4.87 -3.96
CA VAL A 147 8.99 -4.11 -3.70
C VAL A 147 10.18 -4.60 -4.51
N ASN A 148 10.19 -5.89 -4.89
CA ASN A 148 11.24 -6.44 -5.75
C ASN A 148 11.13 -5.90 -7.18
N LYS A 149 9.90 -5.80 -7.70
CA LYS A 149 9.65 -5.18 -9.02
C LYS A 149 9.93 -3.68 -9.03
N LEU A 150 9.87 -3.04 -7.87
CA LEU A 150 10.20 -1.63 -7.69
C LEU A 150 11.70 -1.36 -7.49
N GLY A 151 12.51 -2.41 -7.36
CA GLY A 151 13.97 -2.30 -7.20
C GLY A 151 14.44 -1.93 -5.80
N ILE A 152 13.55 -1.94 -4.79
CA ILE A 152 13.84 -1.62 -3.39
C ILE A 152 13.68 -2.83 -2.45
N GLY A 153 13.43 -4.01 -2.98
CA GLY A 153 13.17 -5.22 -2.18
C GLY A 153 14.31 -5.61 -1.25
N ASN A 154 15.56 -5.34 -1.64
CA ASN A 154 16.74 -5.61 -0.82
C ASN A 154 16.86 -4.74 0.45
N LEU A 155 16.07 -3.68 0.56
CA LEU A 155 16.04 -2.79 1.73
C LEU A 155 15.13 -3.33 2.84
N PHE A 156 14.25 -4.29 2.52
CA PHE A 156 13.27 -4.84 3.46
C PHE A 156 13.59 -6.28 3.85
N ASN A 157 13.38 -6.60 5.12
CA ASN A 157 13.54 -7.95 5.65
C ASN A 157 12.31 -8.81 5.33
N PHE A 158 11.15 -8.19 5.17
CA PHE A 158 9.90 -8.84 4.76
C PHE A 158 8.92 -7.85 4.13
N SER A 159 7.98 -8.39 3.36
CA SER A 159 6.82 -7.66 2.82
C SER A 159 5.58 -8.53 3.02
N ILE A 160 4.52 -7.94 3.57
CA ILE A 160 3.24 -8.59 3.87
C ILE A 160 2.14 -7.82 3.14
N ALA A 161 1.49 -8.48 2.20
CA ALA A 161 0.31 -7.98 1.51
C ALA A 161 -0.97 -8.54 2.14
N SER A 162 -2.11 -7.96 1.82
CA SER A 162 -3.41 -8.44 2.29
C SER A 162 -3.68 -9.90 1.94
N THR A 163 -3.17 -10.39 0.81
CA THR A 163 -3.28 -11.79 0.40
C THR A 163 -2.54 -12.76 1.31
N ASP A 164 -1.46 -12.32 1.97
CA ASP A 164 -0.67 -13.16 2.88
C ASP A 164 -1.37 -13.41 4.21
N VAL A 165 -2.27 -12.49 4.60
CA VAL A 165 -3.01 -12.53 5.86
C VAL A 165 -4.52 -12.62 5.66
N MET A 166 -5.00 -12.63 4.41
CA MET A 166 -6.41 -12.72 4.02
C MET A 166 -7.28 -11.61 4.66
N SER A 167 -6.71 -10.45 4.84
CA SER A 167 -7.36 -9.29 5.48
C SER A 167 -6.70 -7.99 5.07
N ASN A 168 -7.41 -6.87 5.22
CA ASN A 168 -6.89 -5.52 4.99
C ASN A 168 -6.66 -4.81 6.33
N LYS A 169 -5.62 -3.97 6.43
CA LYS A 169 -5.56 -2.96 7.49
C LYS A 169 -6.87 -2.14 7.45
N PRO A 170 -7.47 -1.75 8.57
CA PRO A 170 -6.93 -1.72 9.93
C PRO A 170 -7.06 -3.03 10.74
N ASP A 171 -7.48 -4.15 10.12
CA ASP A 171 -7.45 -5.45 10.80
C ASP A 171 -6.02 -5.73 11.31
N PRO A 172 -5.86 -6.28 12.53
CA PRO A 172 -4.55 -6.47 13.15
C PRO A 172 -3.66 -7.51 12.46
N ALA A 173 -4.16 -8.29 11.50
CA ALA A 173 -3.46 -9.44 10.94
C ALA A 173 -2.09 -9.12 10.35
N HIS A 174 -1.94 -8.00 9.63
CA HIS A 174 -0.64 -7.56 9.09
C HIS A 174 0.38 -7.30 10.21
N PHE A 175 -0.02 -6.57 11.23
CA PHE A 175 0.84 -6.20 12.37
C PHE A 175 1.21 -7.41 13.22
N ILE A 176 0.26 -8.34 13.45
CA ILE A 176 0.50 -9.60 14.15
C ILE A 176 1.51 -10.44 13.35
N ARG A 177 1.32 -10.53 12.04
CA ARG A 177 2.23 -11.28 11.17
C ARG A 177 3.64 -10.68 11.13
N ALA A 178 3.75 -9.35 11.12
CA ALA A 178 5.04 -8.65 11.23
C ALA A 178 5.76 -8.97 12.53
N LYS A 179 5.04 -8.98 13.67
CA LYS A 179 5.58 -9.40 14.97
C LYS A 179 6.05 -10.85 14.98
N GLU A 180 5.31 -11.77 14.35
CA GLU A 180 5.68 -13.18 14.25
C GLU A 180 6.98 -13.38 13.46
N ILE A 181 7.10 -12.70 12.31
CA ILE A 181 8.28 -12.80 11.41
C ILE A 181 9.51 -12.17 12.06
N SER A 182 9.37 -10.98 12.63
CA SER A 182 10.49 -10.22 13.20
C SER A 182 10.91 -10.68 14.58
N GLY A 183 10.00 -11.26 15.37
CA GLY A 183 10.19 -11.51 16.80
C GLY A 183 10.17 -10.26 17.67
N ILE A 184 9.94 -9.06 17.09
CA ILE A 184 9.98 -7.77 17.76
C ILE A 184 8.58 -7.40 18.26
N GLY A 185 8.50 -6.93 19.51
CA GLY A 185 7.23 -6.55 20.14
C GLY A 185 6.67 -5.24 19.59
N PHE A 186 5.36 -5.04 19.70
CA PHE A 186 4.65 -3.85 19.23
C PHE A 186 5.23 -2.54 19.78
N GLN A 187 5.66 -2.51 21.02
CA GLN A 187 6.24 -1.31 21.65
C GLN A 187 7.59 -0.89 21.05
N SER A 188 8.35 -1.86 20.49
CA SER A 188 9.61 -1.58 19.78
C SER A 188 9.41 -1.47 18.26
N THR A 189 8.16 -1.37 17.81
CA THR A 189 7.80 -1.20 16.40
C THR A 189 7.30 0.22 16.15
N LEU A 190 7.73 0.81 15.04
CA LEU A 190 7.20 2.05 14.48
C LEU A 190 6.52 1.72 13.15
N HIS A 191 5.27 2.12 12.96
CA HIS A 191 4.58 2.02 11.67
C HIS A 191 4.41 3.40 11.03
N ILE A 192 4.67 3.47 9.73
CA ILE A 192 4.58 4.68 8.92
C ILE A 192 3.64 4.41 7.77
N GLY A 193 2.64 5.26 7.59
CA GLY A 193 1.68 5.20 6.50
C GLY A 193 0.94 6.51 6.35
N ASP A 194 0.15 6.62 5.28
CA ASP A 194 -0.61 7.83 4.95
C ASP A 194 -2.08 7.78 5.40
N ASP A 195 -2.64 6.57 5.55
CA ASP A 195 -4.04 6.40 5.91
C ASP A 195 -4.25 6.47 7.43
N ALA A 196 -5.01 7.50 7.86
CA ALA A 196 -5.27 7.73 9.27
C ALA A 196 -5.98 6.57 9.99
N VAL A 197 -6.81 5.80 9.28
CA VAL A 197 -7.56 4.66 9.85
C VAL A 197 -6.77 3.36 9.68
N ASN A 198 -6.36 3.05 8.44
CA ASN A 198 -5.74 1.77 8.13
C ASN A 198 -4.35 1.64 8.76
N ASP A 199 -3.55 2.69 8.71
CA ASP A 199 -2.17 2.66 9.20
C ASP A 199 -2.08 3.15 10.63
N ILE A 200 -2.54 4.38 10.87
CA ILE A 200 -2.25 5.03 12.16
C ILE A 200 -3.12 4.46 13.27
N LYS A 201 -4.45 4.48 13.08
CA LYS A 201 -5.35 3.92 14.10
C LYS A 201 -5.17 2.41 14.26
N GLY A 202 -5.10 1.67 13.15
CA GLY A 202 -4.92 0.21 13.18
C GLY A 202 -3.65 -0.22 13.94
N ALA A 203 -2.52 0.48 13.75
CA ALA A 203 -1.30 0.21 14.48
C ALA A 203 -1.40 0.61 15.97
N ARG A 204 -1.97 1.79 16.27
CA ARG A 204 -2.13 2.29 17.64
C ARG A 204 -3.01 1.42 18.51
N ASP A 205 -4.08 0.86 17.96
CA ASP A 205 -4.97 -0.06 18.68
C ASP A 205 -4.23 -1.31 19.22
N LEU A 206 -3.04 -1.60 18.70
CA LEU A 206 -2.13 -2.67 19.15
C LEU A 206 -0.98 -2.17 20.03
N GLY A 207 -0.87 -0.87 20.28
CA GLY A 207 0.24 -0.25 21.03
C GLY A 207 1.52 -0.10 20.21
N ILE A 208 1.41 -0.05 18.89
CA ILE A 208 2.51 0.24 17.96
C ILE A 208 2.69 1.76 17.89
N ASN A 209 3.95 2.23 17.89
CA ASN A 209 4.26 3.63 17.65
C ASN A 209 3.98 3.99 16.20
N THR A 210 3.51 5.21 15.94
CA THR A 210 3.12 5.62 14.58
C THR A 210 3.68 6.99 14.23
N MET A 211 4.01 7.17 12.94
CA MET A 211 4.20 8.47 12.31
C MET A 211 3.33 8.54 11.05
N TRP A 212 2.61 9.63 10.91
CA TRP A 212 1.69 9.83 9.81
C TRP A 212 2.37 10.61 8.67
N PHE A 213 2.49 9.97 7.51
CA PHE A 213 2.91 10.66 6.30
C PHE A 213 1.73 11.40 5.68
N ASN A 214 1.62 12.69 5.94
CA ASN A 214 0.51 13.53 5.55
C ASN A 214 0.88 14.50 4.41
N SER A 215 1.21 13.96 3.23
CA SER A 215 1.64 14.74 2.07
C SER A 215 0.61 15.77 1.58
N GLN A 216 -0.67 15.51 1.86
CA GLN A 216 -1.79 16.35 1.44
C GLN A 216 -2.21 17.39 2.48
N ASN A 217 -1.57 17.43 3.65
CA ASN A 217 -1.92 18.29 4.79
C ASN A 217 -3.40 18.17 5.20
N LEU A 218 -3.90 16.94 5.26
CA LEU A 218 -5.26 16.63 5.70
C LEU A 218 -5.41 16.92 7.19
N PRO A 219 -6.59 17.37 7.66
CA PRO A 219 -6.84 17.47 9.08
C PRO A 219 -6.90 16.09 9.72
N TRP A 220 -6.44 16.01 10.99
CA TRP A 220 -6.67 14.80 11.79
C TRP A 220 -8.13 14.76 12.23
N ASP A 221 -8.90 13.81 11.69
CA ASP A 221 -10.35 13.68 11.89
C ASP A 221 -10.72 12.35 12.58
N ILE A 222 -9.86 11.90 13.50
CA ILE A 222 -10.12 10.73 14.33
C ILE A 222 -10.22 11.19 15.77
N ASP A 223 -11.18 10.62 16.53
CA ASP A 223 -11.39 10.90 17.96
C ASP A 223 -10.29 10.28 18.82
N ASP A 224 -9.05 10.72 18.58
CA ASP A 224 -7.83 10.33 19.27
C ASP A 224 -6.80 11.47 19.15
N ASN A 225 -5.73 11.41 19.95
CA ASN A 225 -4.64 12.36 19.87
C ASN A 225 -3.95 12.32 18.50
N PRO A 226 -3.68 13.49 17.87
CA PRO A 226 -2.95 13.52 16.62
C PRO A 226 -1.60 12.79 16.72
N PRO A 227 -1.19 12.03 15.69
CA PRO A 227 0.13 11.42 15.64
C PRO A 227 1.22 12.45 15.43
N ILE A 228 2.48 12.03 15.57
CA ILE A 228 3.59 12.75 14.94
C ILE A 228 3.35 12.67 13.44
N GLU A 229 3.29 13.82 12.76
CA GLU A 229 3.11 13.90 11.32
C GLU A 229 4.32 14.52 10.63
N PHE A 230 4.54 14.13 9.39
CA PHE A 230 5.47 14.76 8.46
C PHE A 230 4.89 14.71 7.05
N ASN A 231 5.27 15.66 6.20
CA ASN A 231 4.74 15.75 4.84
C ASN A 231 5.82 15.68 3.75
N HIS A 232 7.09 15.62 4.13
CA HIS A 232 8.24 15.38 3.27
C HIS A 232 9.22 14.39 3.91
N TRP A 233 9.78 13.48 3.14
CA TRP A 233 10.70 12.46 3.63
C TRP A 233 12.01 13.04 4.20
N SER A 234 12.44 14.23 3.74
CA SER A 234 13.54 14.98 4.37
C SER A 234 13.31 15.34 5.84
N GLU A 235 12.06 15.51 6.26
CA GLU A 235 11.71 15.80 7.65
C GLU A 235 11.83 14.56 8.53
N PHE A 236 11.55 13.39 7.98
CA PHE A 236 11.57 12.12 8.71
C PHE A 236 12.94 11.82 9.34
N LYS A 237 14.04 12.03 8.60
CA LYS A 237 15.41 11.88 9.14
C LYS A 237 15.64 12.74 10.37
N ASN A 238 15.17 13.98 10.34
CA ASN A 238 15.31 14.91 11.46
C ASN A 238 14.47 14.46 12.67
N LEU A 239 13.27 13.94 12.46
CA LEU A 239 12.42 13.42 13.52
C LEU A 239 13.06 12.20 14.20
N LEU A 240 13.61 11.27 13.40
CA LEU A 240 14.23 10.06 13.92
C LEU A 240 15.55 10.35 14.65
N SER A 241 16.37 11.29 14.17
CA SER A 241 17.62 11.70 14.83
C SER A 241 17.38 12.34 16.20
N LEU A 242 16.25 13.02 16.38
CA LEU A 242 15.83 13.55 17.68
C LEU A 242 15.47 12.45 18.69
N HIS A 243 15.08 11.26 18.23
CA HIS A 243 14.80 10.10 19.07
C HIS A 243 16.07 9.36 19.50
N HIS A 244 17.11 9.28 18.63
CA HIS A 244 18.34 8.53 18.90
C HIS A 244 19.48 9.37 19.52
N GLY A 245 19.31 10.67 19.64
CA GLY A 245 20.32 11.59 20.18
C GLY A 245 20.42 11.63 21.72
N GLN A 246 20.04 10.55 22.41
CA GLN A 246 20.15 10.45 23.89
C GLN A 246 20.95 9.22 24.30
#